data_b8dcfd294b921cc75dab9d949cce15a9
#
_entry.id   b8dcfd294b921cc75dab9d949cce15a9
#
_cell.length_a   1.000
_cell.length_b   1.000
_cell.length_c   1.000
_cell.angle_alpha   90.00
_cell.angle_beta   90.00
_cell.angle_gamma   90.00
#
_symmetry.space_group_name_H-M   'P 1'
#
loop_
_entity.id
_entity.type
_entity.pdbx_description
1 polymer ?
#
loop_
_entity_poly.entity_id
_entity_poly.type
_entity_poly.pdbx_seq_one_letter_code
_entity_poly.pdbx_strand_id
1 'polypeptide(L)'
;MNVEDLIRAVVGGVPQPAEQLRAFANGVADGAISTETATRWLKAVHKHGMTTEDTVILTKAMIDSGAHLDWTAGVPVVDKHSTGGVGDKMSLVLAPALAACGCRVPMLAGRGLGHTGGTIDKLESIPGFDCALTPESMKLAVDTVGCCIAVQNDAIAPADGVLYALRDVTDTIDSVPLITASIISKKAAEGLKSLVLDVKTGSAAFMKTTEEARTLAHSMVRTAEGLGIRTVAQLTAMSQPIGTHVGNALEVAGSIKVMQGEGSVSYTHLRAHETSID
;
A
#
# COMPACT_ATOMS: atom_id res chain seq x y z
N MET A 1 27.81 -8.59 4.85
CA MET A 1 26.50 -9.02 5.35
C MET A 1 26.31 -10.51 5.08
N ASN A 2 25.76 -11.25 6.04
CA ASN A 2 25.50 -12.69 5.87
C ASN A 2 23.99 -12.93 5.96
N VAL A 3 23.31 -13.19 4.83
CA VAL A 3 21.86 -13.43 4.80
C VAL A 3 21.46 -14.69 5.56
N GLU A 4 22.37 -15.66 5.72
CA GLU A 4 22.12 -16.86 6.53
C GLU A 4 21.87 -16.52 8.00
N ASP A 5 22.45 -15.45 8.53
CA ASP A 5 22.19 -15.01 9.91
C ASP A 5 20.75 -14.47 10.04
N LEU A 6 20.26 -13.73 9.04
CA LEU A 6 18.86 -13.29 8.98
C LEU A 6 17.90 -14.48 8.90
N ILE A 7 18.19 -15.44 8.03
CA ILE A 7 17.36 -16.66 7.89
C ILE A 7 17.34 -17.46 9.20
N ARG A 8 18.49 -17.63 9.86
CA ARG A 8 18.55 -18.32 11.16
C ARG A 8 17.75 -17.60 12.24
N ALA A 9 17.80 -16.27 12.29
CA ALA A 9 17.02 -15.48 13.23
C ALA A 9 15.51 -15.68 12.99
N VAL A 10 15.06 -15.61 11.74
CA VAL A 10 13.67 -15.86 11.34
C VAL A 10 13.22 -17.25 11.75
N VAL A 11 14.00 -18.29 11.41
CA VAL A 11 13.68 -19.70 11.75
C VAL A 11 13.68 -19.92 13.26
N GLY A 12 14.56 -19.25 14.00
CA GLY A 12 14.63 -19.31 15.47
C GLY A 12 13.55 -18.48 16.19
N GLY A 13 12.74 -17.70 15.46
CA GLY A 13 11.72 -16.83 16.06
C GLY A 13 12.30 -15.70 16.91
N VAL A 14 13.54 -15.28 16.62
CA VAL A 14 14.23 -14.18 17.34
C VAL A 14 14.40 -12.97 16.43
N PRO A 15 14.51 -11.75 17.00
CA PRO A 15 14.73 -10.54 16.20
C PRO A 15 15.94 -10.65 15.29
N GLN A 16 15.79 -10.17 14.07
CA GLN A 16 16.87 -10.13 13.09
C GLN A 16 17.87 -9.00 13.44
N PRO A 17 19.18 -9.19 13.20
CA PRO A 17 20.15 -8.12 13.42
C PRO A 17 19.83 -6.90 12.54
N ALA A 18 19.44 -5.78 13.17
CA ALA A 18 18.88 -4.60 12.50
C ALA A 18 19.77 -4.07 11.36
N GLU A 19 21.10 -3.97 11.61
CA GLU A 19 22.05 -3.49 10.59
C GLU A 19 22.17 -4.44 9.40
N GLN A 20 22.04 -5.76 9.64
CA GLN A 20 22.05 -6.73 8.54
C GLN A 20 20.76 -6.68 7.75
N LEU A 21 19.60 -6.46 8.40
CA LEU A 21 18.32 -6.33 7.74
C LEU A 21 18.27 -5.06 6.86
N ARG A 22 18.82 -3.93 7.35
CA ARG A 22 18.99 -2.72 6.55
C ARG A 22 19.92 -2.95 5.35
N ALA A 23 21.08 -3.56 5.59
CA ALA A 23 22.03 -3.89 4.52
C ALA A 23 21.43 -4.86 3.49
N PHE A 24 20.55 -5.78 3.92
CA PHE A 24 19.80 -6.67 3.04
C PHE A 24 18.86 -5.88 2.13
N ALA A 25 18.02 -5.00 2.67
CA ALA A 25 17.09 -4.19 1.88
C ALA A 25 17.84 -3.32 0.85
N ASN A 26 18.92 -2.66 1.26
CA ASN A 26 19.76 -1.87 0.34
C ASN A 26 20.37 -2.75 -0.76
N GLY A 27 20.94 -3.91 -0.38
CA GLY A 27 21.55 -4.83 -1.34
C GLY A 27 20.54 -5.50 -2.29
N VAL A 28 19.27 -5.56 -1.90
CA VAL A 28 18.18 -5.95 -2.82
C VAL A 28 17.88 -4.82 -3.80
N ALA A 29 17.84 -3.57 -3.33
CA ALA A 29 17.54 -2.41 -4.18
C ALA A 29 18.63 -2.16 -5.23
N ASP A 30 19.90 -2.33 -4.88
CA ASP A 30 21.05 -2.08 -5.76
C ASP A 30 21.51 -3.32 -6.55
N GLY A 31 20.87 -4.48 -6.33
CA GLY A 31 21.18 -5.75 -7.01
C GLY A 31 22.40 -6.49 -6.45
N ALA A 32 23.00 -6.04 -5.34
CA ALA A 32 24.11 -6.75 -4.67
C ALA A 32 23.66 -8.08 -4.03
N ILE A 33 22.37 -8.20 -3.71
CA ILE A 33 21.75 -9.45 -3.25
C ILE A 33 21.10 -10.14 -4.46
N SER A 34 21.51 -11.39 -4.74
CA SER A 34 20.91 -12.16 -5.80
C SER A 34 19.44 -12.48 -5.52
N THR A 35 18.64 -12.62 -6.59
CA THR A 35 17.23 -13.03 -6.52
C THR A 35 17.04 -14.36 -5.80
N GLU A 36 17.97 -15.30 -5.96
CA GLU A 36 17.97 -16.59 -5.27
C GLU A 36 18.09 -16.40 -3.75
N THR A 37 19.05 -15.58 -3.31
CA THR A 37 19.28 -15.30 -1.89
C THR A 37 18.10 -14.57 -1.28
N ALA A 38 17.55 -13.54 -1.95
CA ALA A 38 16.37 -12.84 -1.52
C ALA A 38 15.15 -13.78 -1.42
N THR A 39 14.96 -14.66 -2.39
CA THR A 39 13.88 -15.66 -2.36
C THR A 39 13.99 -16.61 -1.17
N ARG A 40 15.19 -17.05 -0.80
CA ARG A 40 15.38 -17.92 0.38
C ARG A 40 14.96 -17.21 1.67
N TRP A 41 15.30 -15.93 1.81
CA TRP A 41 14.88 -15.13 2.96
C TRP A 41 13.36 -14.91 2.95
N LEU A 42 12.75 -14.56 1.80
CA LEU A 42 11.31 -14.40 1.65
C LEU A 42 10.53 -15.66 2.07
N LYS A 43 10.99 -16.84 1.64
CA LYS A 43 10.40 -18.13 2.02
C LYS A 43 10.53 -18.42 3.52
N ALA A 44 11.65 -18.05 4.14
CA ALA A 44 11.82 -18.18 5.58
C ALA A 44 10.83 -17.28 6.33
N VAL A 45 10.73 -16.00 5.96
CA VAL A 45 9.77 -15.06 6.55
C VAL A 45 8.33 -15.50 6.33
N HIS A 46 7.98 -15.96 5.13
CA HIS A 46 6.64 -16.46 4.83
C HIS A 46 6.27 -17.64 5.74
N LYS A 47 7.19 -18.58 5.95
CA LYS A 47 6.95 -19.79 6.72
C LYS A 47 6.93 -19.56 8.24
N HIS A 48 7.80 -18.70 8.75
CA HIS A 48 8.05 -18.55 10.20
C HIS A 48 7.56 -17.20 10.76
N GLY A 49 7.16 -16.26 9.90
CA GLY A 49 6.80 -14.92 10.30
C GLY A 49 8.01 -14.01 10.53
N MET A 50 7.73 -12.85 11.08
CA MET A 50 8.73 -11.84 11.44
C MET A 50 8.18 -11.01 12.59
N THR A 51 9.04 -10.51 13.47
CA THR A 51 8.61 -9.67 14.60
C THR A 51 8.08 -8.31 14.12
N THR A 52 7.29 -7.64 14.94
CA THR A 52 6.83 -6.26 14.64
C THR A 52 8.02 -5.32 14.51
N GLU A 53 9.03 -5.46 15.36
CA GLU A 53 10.24 -4.64 15.31
C GLU A 53 11.01 -4.84 14.00
N ASP A 54 11.22 -6.08 13.58
CA ASP A 54 11.85 -6.38 12.28
C ASP A 54 11.03 -5.81 11.11
N THR A 55 9.69 -5.88 11.20
CA THR A 55 8.81 -5.31 10.17
C THR A 55 9.00 -3.81 10.06
N VAL A 56 9.10 -3.08 11.18
CA VAL A 56 9.39 -1.64 11.20
C VAL A 56 10.78 -1.35 10.60
N ILE A 57 11.80 -2.13 11.01
CA ILE A 57 13.17 -1.95 10.51
C ILE A 57 13.25 -2.18 9.00
N LEU A 58 12.64 -3.27 8.51
CA LEU A 58 12.56 -3.58 7.08
C LEU A 58 11.84 -2.48 6.31
N THR A 59 10.68 -2.07 6.82
CA THR A 59 9.87 -1.00 6.21
C THR A 59 10.69 0.28 6.08
N LYS A 60 11.37 0.68 7.16
CA LYS A 60 12.23 1.87 7.13
C LYS A 60 13.38 1.71 6.14
N ALA A 61 14.02 0.56 6.06
CA ALA A 61 15.08 0.30 5.11
C ALA A 61 14.58 0.36 3.65
N MET A 62 13.37 -0.14 3.38
CA MET A 62 12.73 0.00 2.06
C MET A 62 12.46 1.47 1.71
N ILE A 63 12.00 2.27 2.67
CA ILE A 63 11.80 3.72 2.48
C ILE A 63 13.14 4.38 2.14
N ASP A 64 14.15 4.16 2.99
CA ASP A 64 15.48 4.79 2.89
C ASP A 64 16.23 4.36 1.61
N SER A 65 15.80 3.29 0.93
CA SER A 65 16.41 2.84 -0.33
C SER A 65 16.05 3.71 -1.54
N GLY A 66 15.09 4.63 -1.43
CA GLY A 66 14.60 5.43 -2.55
C GLY A 66 14.31 6.89 -2.20
N ALA A 67 13.63 7.56 -3.13
CA ALA A 67 13.22 8.94 -2.98
C ALA A 67 12.04 9.08 -2.00
N HIS A 68 12.01 10.22 -1.33
CA HIS A 68 10.92 10.64 -0.45
C HIS A 68 10.28 11.90 -1.01
N LEU A 69 8.97 12.04 -0.82
CA LEU A 69 8.27 13.28 -1.10
C LEU A 69 8.28 14.17 0.13
N ASP A 70 8.92 15.32 0.01
CA ASP A 70 8.97 16.34 1.07
C ASP A 70 7.96 17.48 0.76
N TRP A 71 7.23 17.86 1.78
CA TRP A 71 6.17 18.86 1.67
C TRP A 71 6.44 20.07 2.58
N THR A 72 6.15 21.26 2.07
CA THR A 72 6.14 22.46 2.90
C THR A 72 5.09 22.37 3.99
N ALA A 73 5.41 22.83 5.20
CA ALA A 73 4.51 22.80 6.35
C ALA A 73 3.21 23.60 6.08
N GLY A 74 2.17 23.26 6.84
CA GLY A 74 0.91 24.02 6.89
C GLY A 74 -0.29 23.30 6.27
N VAL A 75 -0.12 22.55 5.18
CA VAL A 75 -1.21 21.77 4.57
C VAL A 75 -1.09 20.30 4.95
N PRO A 76 -2.15 19.65 5.45
CA PRO A 76 -2.12 18.24 5.80
C PRO A 76 -1.81 17.37 4.57
N VAL A 77 -0.85 16.47 4.72
CA VAL A 77 -0.52 15.44 3.71
C VAL A 77 -1.13 14.13 4.19
N VAL A 78 -2.10 13.65 3.45
CA VAL A 78 -2.91 12.50 3.87
C VAL A 78 -3.08 11.52 2.73
N ASP A 79 -3.32 10.26 3.06
CA ASP A 79 -3.71 9.27 2.08
C ASP A 79 -4.60 8.18 2.69
N LYS A 80 -5.17 7.38 1.82
CA LYS A 80 -5.93 6.17 2.15
C LYS A 80 -5.35 5.01 1.35
N HIS A 81 -5.11 3.89 2.01
CA HIS A 81 -4.76 2.64 1.33
C HIS A 81 -5.86 1.61 1.50
N SER A 82 -6.29 0.99 0.40
CA SER A 82 -7.17 -0.17 0.42
C SER A 82 -6.39 -1.45 0.18
N THR A 83 -6.74 -2.51 0.90
CA THR A 83 -6.21 -3.85 0.58
C THR A 83 -6.82 -4.45 -0.69
N GLY A 84 -7.78 -3.75 -1.29
CA GLY A 84 -8.36 -4.10 -2.57
C GLY A 84 -9.48 -5.14 -2.51
N GLY A 85 -10.15 -5.30 -3.61
CA GLY A 85 -11.24 -6.24 -3.84
C GLY A 85 -11.92 -5.98 -5.16
N VAL A 86 -12.81 -6.88 -5.59
CA VAL A 86 -13.54 -6.73 -6.85
C VAL A 86 -14.51 -5.55 -6.77
N GLY A 87 -14.30 -4.54 -7.62
CA GLY A 87 -15.15 -3.35 -7.65
C GLY A 87 -14.84 -2.30 -6.58
N ASP A 88 -13.68 -2.38 -5.91
CA ASP A 88 -13.21 -1.30 -5.04
C ASP A 88 -12.66 -0.14 -5.87
N LYS A 89 -13.35 0.98 -5.83
CA LYS A 89 -13.06 2.19 -6.61
C LYS A 89 -13.00 3.46 -5.76
N MET A 90 -12.96 3.32 -4.43
CA MET A 90 -13.02 4.47 -3.52
C MET A 90 -11.92 5.51 -3.75
N SER A 91 -10.71 5.07 -4.08
CA SER A 91 -9.58 5.97 -4.30
C SER A 91 -9.84 7.00 -5.41
N LEU A 92 -10.62 6.64 -6.44
CA LEU A 92 -10.92 7.52 -7.57
C LEU A 92 -11.74 8.75 -7.17
N VAL A 93 -12.63 8.61 -6.19
CA VAL A 93 -13.45 9.71 -5.67
C VAL A 93 -12.80 10.37 -4.46
N LEU A 94 -12.15 9.59 -3.61
CA LEU A 94 -11.65 10.08 -2.34
C LEU A 94 -10.44 11.02 -2.52
N ALA A 95 -9.52 10.72 -3.44
CA ALA A 95 -8.34 11.57 -3.66
C ALA A 95 -8.73 13.00 -4.06
N PRO A 96 -9.56 13.24 -5.09
CA PRO A 96 -9.99 14.60 -5.42
C PRO A 96 -10.90 15.22 -4.35
N ALA A 97 -11.71 14.44 -3.62
CA ALA A 97 -12.54 14.97 -2.53
C ALA A 97 -11.69 15.50 -1.38
N LEU A 98 -10.65 14.79 -0.96
CA LEU A 98 -9.71 15.25 0.07
C LEU A 98 -8.94 16.49 -0.39
N ALA A 99 -8.53 16.54 -1.66
CA ALA A 99 -7.91 17.73 -2.25
C ALA A 99 -8.85 18.93 -2.22
N ALA A 100 -10.13 18.75 -2.56
CA ALA A 100 -11.15 19.80 -2.45
C ALA A 100 -11.39 20.26 -1.01
N CYS A 101 -11.11 19.40 -0.01
CA CYS A 101 -11.12 19.76 1.40
C CYS A 101 -9.82 20.45 1.88
N GLY A 102 -8.89 20.74 0.98
CA GLY A 102 -7.64 21.44 1.31
C GLY A 102 -6.51 20.54 1.80
N CYS A 103 -6.58 19.23 1.56
CA CYS A 103 -5.47 18.30 1.84
C CYS A 103 -4.55 18.14 0.62
N ARG A 104 -3.32 17.70 0.87
CA ARG A 104 -2.42 17.16 -0.15
C ARG A 104 -2.53 15.65 -0.18
N VAL A 105 -2.75 15.07 -1.36
CA VAL A 105 -2.99 13.62 -1.53
C VAL A 105 -2.05 13.04 -2.60
N PRO A 106 -0.79 12.70 -2.25
CA PRO A 106 0.19 12.12 -3.19
C PRO A 106 0.04 10.60 -3.28
N MET A 107 -1.12 10.12 -3.71
CA MET A 107 -1.49 8.71 -3.62
C MET A 107 -0.66 7.82 -4.56
N LEU A 108 0.10 6.88 -3.99
CA LEU A 108 0.64 5.73 -4.71
C LEU A 108 -0.35 4.57 -4.65
N ALA A 109 -0.71 4.04 -5.81
CA ALA A 109 -1.65 2.94 -5.94
C ALA A 109 -1.04 1.77 -6.71
N GLY A 110 -1.63 0.59 -6.53
CA GLY A 110 -1.20 -0.64 -7.21
C GLY A 110 -2.03 -0.98 -8.43
N ARG A 111 -1.47 -1.89 -9.23
CA ARG A 111 -2.20 -2.67 -10.24
C ARG A 111 -3.00 -3.76 -9.55
N GLY A 112 -3.97 -4.33 -10.26
CA GLY A 112 -4.72 -5.47 -9.78
C GLY A 112 -3.85 -6.71 -9.58
N LEU A 113 -4.20 -7.50 -8.58
CA LEU A 113 -3.60 -8.80 -8.31
C LEU A 113 -4.67 -9.87 -8.37
N GLY A 114 -4.34 -11.01 -8.94
CA GLY A 114 -5.25 -12.16 -9.04
C GLY A 114 -6.58 -11.78 -9.70
N HIS A 115 -7.67 -11.89 -8.96
CA HIS A 115 -9.04 -11.66 -9.43
C HIS A 115 -9.52 -10.20 -9.29
N THR A 116 -8.66 -9.27 -8.82
CA THR A 116 -9.03 -7.87 -8.56
C THR A 116 -8.55 -6.93 -9.66
N GLY A 117 -9.24 -5.81 -9.86
CA GLY A 117 -8.77 -4.69 -10.67
C GLY A 117 -8.12 -3.63 -9.79
N GLY A 118 -6.90 -3.19 -10.15
CA GLY A 118 -6.20 -2.14 -9.41
C GLY A 118 -6.66 -0.73 -9.77
N THR A 119 -6.38 0.21 -8.90
CA THR A 119 -6.69 1.64 -9.15
C THR A 119 -5.98 2.15 -10.40
N ILE A 120 -4.75 1.73 -10.62
CA ILE A 120 -3.95 2.11 -11.80
C ILE A 120 -4.59 1.57 -13.09
N ASP A 121 -5.00 0.30 -13.12
CA ASP A 121 -5.63 -0.31 -14.30
C ASP A 121 -6.92 0.42 -14.69
N LYS A 122 -7.65 0.95 -13.71
CA LYS A 122 -8.84 1.77 -13.93
C LYS A 122 -8.50 3.10 -14.56
N LEU A 123 -7.53 3.83 -14.01
CA LEU A 123 -7.12 5.14 -14.52
C LEU A 123 -6.50 5.05 -15.92
N GLU A 124 -5.72 4.04 -16.22
CA GLU A 124 -5.14 3.80 -17.55
C GLU A 124 -6.19 3.45 -18.61
N SER A 125 -7.43 3.13 -18.21
CA SER A 125 -8.54 3.01 -19.15
C SER A 125 -9.02 4.37 -19.71
N ILE A 126 -8.59 5.48 -19.14
CA ILE A 126 -8.83 6.83 -19.64
C ILE A 126 -7.79 7.12 -20.74
N PRO A 127 -8.20 7.40 -22.00
CA PRO A 127 -7.26 7.65 -23.07
C PRO A 127 -6.28 8.81 -22.74
N GLY A 128 -4.97 8.52 -22.80
CA GLY A 128 -3.92 9.50 -22.53
C GLY A 128 -3.63 9.75 -21.05
N PHE A 129 -4.25 9.05 -20.13
CA PHE A 129 -3.92 9.15 -18.69
C PHE A 129 -2.63 8.38 -18.40
N ASP A 130 -1.64 9.08 -17.86
CA ASP A 130 -0.35 8.49 -17.46
C ASP A 130 -0.24 8.42 -15.94
N CYS A 131 -0.10 7.19 -15.40
CA CYS A 131 0.14 6.94 -14.00
C CYS A 131 1.63 6.84 -13.64
N ALA A 132 2.55 6.81 -14.62
CA ALA A 132 3.99 6.65 -14.40
C ALA A 132 4.65 8.00 -14.08
N LEU A 133 4.27 8.61 -12.96
CA LEU A 133 4.77 9.91 -12.55
C LEU A 133 6.11 9.78 -11.81
N THR A 134 7.06 10.69 -12.13
CA THR A 134 8.26 10.86 -11.29
C THR A 134 7.90 11.55 -9.98
N PRO A 135 8.77 11.49 -8.94
CA PRO A 135 8.56 12.22 -7.70
C PRO A 135 8.31 13.72 -7.91
N GLU A 136 9.03 14.36 -8.84
CA GLU A 136 8.87 15.77 -9.21
C GLU A 136 7.51 16.03 -9.86
N SER A 137 7.08 15.14 -10.77
CA SER A 137 5.76 15.23 -11.43
C SER A 137 4.63 15.02 -10.44
N MET A 138 4.76 14.11 -9.49
CA MET A 138 3.80 13.91 -8.40
C MET A 138 3.68 15.18 -7.55
N LYS A 139 4.83 15.76 -7.18
CA LYS A 139 4.87 16.99 -6.38
C LYS A 139 4.21 18.16 -7.12
N LEU A 140 4.52 18.32 -8.41
CA LEU A 140 3.91 19.36 -9.26
C LEU A 140 2.39 19.19 -9.35
N ALA A 141 1.90 17.97 -9.57
CA ALA A 141 0.47 17.68 -9.63
C ALA A 141 -0.24 18.02 -8.32
N VAL A 142 0.33 17.58 -7.19
CA VAL A 142 -0.25 17.86 -5.86
C VAL A 142 -0.20 19.36 -5.53
N ASP A 143 0.87 20.07 -5.86
CA ASP A 143 0.95 21.52 -5.64
C ASP A 143 -0.01 22.31 -6.57
N THR A 144 -0.40 21.73 -7.72
CA THR A 144 -1.29 22.38 -8.69
C THR A 144 -2.77 22.10 -8.41
N VAL A 145 -3.14 20.83 -8.18
CA VAL A 145 -4.54 20.42 -8.06
C VAL A 145 -4.88 19.71 -6.73
N GLY A 146 -3.93 19.60 -5.81
CA GLY A 146 -4.11 19.02 -4.49
C GLY A 146 -3.94 17.51 -4.41
N CYS A 147 -3.99 16.77 -5.53
CA CYS A 147 -3.83 15.32 -5.53
C CYS A 147 -3.15 14.78 -6.79
N CYS A 148 -2.60 13.59 -6.67
CA CYS A 148 -2.28 12.72 -7.80
C CYS A 148 -2.53 11.27 -7.42
N ILE A 149 -2.70 10.40 -8.42
CA ILE A 149 -2.67 8.95 -8.24
C ILE A 149 -1.63 8.40 -9.22
N ALA A 150 -0.56 7.83 -8.68
CA ALA A 150 0.56 7.33 -9.46
C ALA A 150 0.85 5.86 -9.16
N VAL A 151 1.44 5.17 -10.13
CA VAL A 151 1.99 3.82 -9.91
C VAL A 151 3.33 3.94 -9.20
N GLN A 152 3.66 2.95 -8.37
CA GLN A 152 5.01 2.82 -7.82
C GLN A 152 6.03 2.76 -8.97
N ASN A 153 7.12 3.47 -8.82
CA ASN A 153 8.25 3.48 -9.75
C ASN A 153 9.56 3.11 -9.04
N ASP A 154 10.61 2.93 -9.82
CA ASP A 154 11.93 2.51 -9.30
C ASP A 154 12.62 3.57 -8.42
N ALA A 155 12.12 4.81 -8.41
CA ALA A 155 12.65 5.86 -7.55
C ALA A 155 12.09 5.80 -6.12
N ILE A 156 10.89 5.24 -5.92
CA ILE A 156 10.21 5.21 -4.62
C ILE A 156 10.22 3.79 -4.06
N ALA A 157 10.89 3.58 -2.93
CA ALA A 157 11.03 2.28 -2.27
C ALA A 157 11.48 1.14 -3.23
N PRO A 158 12.60 1.28 -3.97
CA PRO A 158 13.04 0.28 -4.96
C PRO A 158 13.24 -1.10 -4.37
N ALA A 159 13.68 -1.23 -3.12
CA ALA A 159 13.78 -2.51 -2.43
C ALA A 159 12.43 -3.24 -2.38
N ASP A 160 11.32 -2.52 -2.15
CA ASP A 160 9.99 -3.11 -2.18
C ASP A 160 9.62 -3.59 -3.57
N GLY A 161 9.92 -2.83 -4.62
CA GLY A 161 9.64 -3.22 -6.00
C GLY A 161 10.25 -4.58 -6.34
N VAL A 162 11.52 -4.80 -6.00
CA VAL A 162 12.22 -6.06 -6.23
C VAL A 162 11.63 -7.21 -5.39
N LEU A 163 11.45 -6.98 -4.08
CA LEU A 163 10.90 -8.00 -3.18
C LEU A 163 9.47 -8.37 -3.57
N TYR A 164 8.65 -7.40 -3.96
CA TYR A 164 7.27 -7.62 -4.40
C TYR A 164 7.20 -8.50 -5.65
N ALA A 165 8.04 -8.20 -6.66
CA ALA A 165 8.12 -9.01 -7.88
C ALA A 165 8.56 -10.46 -7.59
N LEU A 166 9.49 -10.66 -6.64
CA LEU A 166 9.90 -11.99 -6.21
C LEU A 166 8.79 -12.73 -5.46
N ARG A 167 8.00 -12.04 -4.63
CA ARG A 167 6.89 -12.66 -3.88
C ARG A 167 5.81 -13.21 -4.80
N ASP A 168 5.54 -12.54 -5.91
CA ASP A 168 4.55 -12.96 -6.89
C ASP A 168 4.92 -14.32 -7.54
N VAL A 169 6.20 -14.53 -7.84
CA VAL A 169 6.70 -15.76 -8.49
C VAL A 169 7.15 -16.87 -7.52
N THR A 170 7.10 -16.61 -6.21
CA THR A 170 7.58 -17.55 -5.17
C THR A 170 6.50 -18.01 -4.20
N ASP A 171 5.23 -17.67 -4.46
CA ASP A 171 4.06 -18.00 -3.63
C ASP A 171 4.23 -17.53 -2.16
N THR A 172 4.76 -16.30 -1.98
CA THR A 172 4.96 -15.69 -0.66
C THR A 172 4.16 -14.39 -0.47
N ILE A 173 3.09 -14.20 -1.26
CA ILE A 173 2.32 -12.96 -1.29
C ILE A 173 1.45 -12.73 -0.05
N ASP A 174 1.02 -13.78 0.65
CA ASP A 174 0.08 -13.75 1.78
C ASP A 174 0.74 -13.57 3.16
N SER A 175 2.05 -13.34 3.19
CA SER A 175 2.78 -13.06 4.43
C SER A 175 2.42 -11.69 5.01
N VAL A 176 1.76 -11.66 6.18
CA VAL A 176 1.32 -10.42 6.86
C VAL A 176 2.47 -9.41 7.05
N PRO A 177 3.65 -9.76 7.59
CA PRO A 177 4.73 -8.79 7.76
C PRO A 177 5.25 -8.25 6.41
N LEU A 178 5.32 -9.08 5.36
CA LEU A 178 5.76 -8.65 4.04
C LEU A 178 4.71 -7.78 3.32
N ILE A 179 3.43 -8.07 3.48
CA ILE A 179 2.33 -7.19 3.03
C ILE A 179 2.43 -5.84 3.73
N THR A 180 2.60 -5.86 5.05
CA THR A 180 2.72 -4.67 5.88
C THR A 180 3.89 -3.80 5.43
N ALA A 181 5.10 -4.37 5.32
CA ALA A 181 6.28 -3.63 4.91
C ALA A 181 6.12 -3.01 3.51
N SER A 182 5.57 -3.79 2.58
CA SER A 182 5.34 -3.33 1.20
C SER A 182 4.34 -2.16 1.13
N ILE A 183 3.24 -2.22 1.85
CA ILE A 183 2.24 -1.14 1.85
C ILE A 183 2.78 0.10 2.54
N ILE A 184 3.27 -0.06 3.77
CA ILE A 184 3.64 1.07 4.62
C ILE A 184 4.91 1.78 4.11
N SER A 185 5.85 1.08 3.46
CA SER A 185 7.02 1.73 2.87
C SER A 185 6.65 2.76 1.80
N LYS A 186 5.71 2.41 0.91
CA LYS A 186 5.21 3.34 -0.11
C LYS A 186 4.47 4.53 0.53
N LYS A 187 3.60 4.25 1.50
CA LYS A 187 2.83 5.28 2.20
C LYS A 187 3.73 6.25 3.01
N ALA A 188 4.78 5.74 3.62
CA ALA A 188 5.75 6.59 4.31
C ALA A 188 6.60 7.43 3.34
N ALA A 189 6.99 6.87 2.20
CA ALA A 189 7.75 7.59 1.17
C ALA A 189 6.95 8.74 0.53
N GLU A 190 5.62 8.72 0.60
CA GLU A 190 4.74 9.84 0.21
C GLU A 190 4.85 11.06 1.15
N GLY A 191 5.54 10.96 2.30
CA GLY A 191 5.66 12.05 3.27
C GLY A 191 4.40 12.31 4.09
N LEU A 192 3.57 11.30 4.31
CA LEU A 192 2.29 11.40 4.99
C LEU A 192 2.41 11.81 6.46
N LYS A 193 1.42 12.57 6.92
CA LYS A 193 1.18 12.83 8.35
C LYS A 193 0.06 11.97 8.92
N SER A 194 -0.90 11.57 8.07
CA SER A 194 -2.00 10.70 8.48
C SER A 194 -2.37 9.73 7.36
N LEU A 195 -2.74 8.53 7.75
CA LEU A 195 -3.11 7.43 6.85
C LEU A 195 -4.39 6.75 7.35
N VAL A 196 -5.31 6.49 6.44
CA VAL A 196 -6.45 5.60 6.69
C VAL A 196 -6.23 4.29 5.93
N LEU A 197 -6.25 3.19 6.64
CA LEU A 197 -6.17 1.85 6.07
C LEU A 197 -7.58 1.26 5.95
N ASP A 198 -8.01 1.02 4.73
CA ASP A 198 -9.29 0.40 4.39
C ASP A 198 -9.06 -1.11 4.15
N VAL A 199 -9.14 -1.88 5.22
CA VAL A 199 -8.86 -3.31 5.18
C VAL A 199 -10.12 -4.07 4.81
N LYS A 200 -10.14 -4.54 3.57
CA LYS A 200 -11.28 -5.24 2.99
C LYS A 200 -11.38 -6.68 3.50
N THR A 201 -12.59 -7.10 3.85
CA THR A 201 -12.89 -8.49 4.25
C THR A 201 -14.13 -9.00 3.54
N GLY A 202 -14.13 -10.26 3.14
CA GLY A 202 -15.26 -10.92 2.50
C GLY A 202 -14.91 -11.68 1.23
N SER A 203 -15.92 -12.19 0.52
CA SER A 203 -15.73 -13.11 -0.61
C SER A 203 -14.96 -12.48 -1.79
N ALA A 204 -15.08 -11.18 -2.01
CA ALA A 204 -14.40 -10.45 -3.08
C ALA A 204 -13.10 -9.76 -2.63
N ALA A 205 -12.68 -9.91 -1.36
CA ALA A 205 -11.44 -9.40 -0.80
C ALA A 205 -10.34 -10.48 -0.77
N PHE A 206 -9.10 -10.08 -0.47
CA PHE A 206 -8.01 -11.00 -0.16
C PHE A 206 -8.20 -11.64 1.21
N MET A 207 -8.48 -10.83 2.24
CA MET A 207 -8.80 -11.34 3.58
C MET A 207 -10.22 -11.88 3.59
N LYS A 208 -10.37 -13.19 3.81
CA LYS A 208 -11.67 -13.85 3.75
C LYS A 208 -12.43 -13.73 5.06
N THR A 209 -11.72 -13.63 6.17
CA THR A 209 -12.26 -13.54 7.52
C THR A 209 -11.95 -12.20 8.17
N THR A 210 -12.78 -11.80 9.14
CA THR A 210 -12.53 -10.61 9.95
C THR A 210 -11.27 -10.75 10.79
N GLU A 211 -10.93 -11.95 11.23
CA GLU A 211 -9.72 -12.20 12.04
C GLU A 211 -8.44 -11.99 11.24
N GLU A 212 -8.37 -12.50 10.00
CA GLU A 212 -7.25 -12.24 9.10
C GLU A 212 -7.11 -10.74 8.82
N ALA A 213 -8.23 -10.06 8.54
CA ALA A 213 -8.25 -8.63 8.28
C ALA A 213 -7.78 -7.83 9.50
N ARG A 214 -8.19 -8.22 10.71
CA ARG A 214 -7.77 -7.61 11.98
C ARG A 214 -6.28 -7.78 12.22
N THR A 215 -5.75 -8.98 12.00
CA THR A 215 -4.32 -9.28 12.14
C THR A 215 -3.47 -8.40 11.21
N LEU A 216 -3.87 -8.27 9.94
CA LEU A 216 -3.19 -7.40 8.99
C LEU A 216 -3.32 -5.92 9.38
N ALA A 217 -4.50 -5.47 9.79
CA ALA A 217 -4.75 -4.10 10.23
C ALA A 217 -3.85 -3.71 11.41
N HIS A 218 -3.78 -4.54 12.43
CA HIS A 218 -2.89 -4.31 13.58
C HIS A 218 -1.42 -4.23 13.18
N SER A 219 -0.96 -5.12 12.31
CA SER A 219 0.42 -5.10 11.82
C SER A 219 0.73 -3.78 11.10
N MET A 220 -0.16 -3.35 10.19
CA MET A 220 0.02 -2.11 9.42
C MET A 220 -0.03 -0.85 10.30
N VAL A 221 -1.00 -0.75 11.23
CA VAL A 221 -1.12 0.39 12.14
C VAL A 221 0.13 0.53 13.00
N ARG A 222 0.55 -0.55 13.68
CA ARG A 222 1.76 -0.53 14.54
C ARG A 222 3.01 -0.15 13.77
N THR A 223 3.15 -0.64 12.54
CA THR A 223 4.32 -0.33 11.70
C THR A 223 4.31 1.14 11.26
N ALA A 224 3.16 1.67 10.82
CA ALA A 224 3.04 3.04 10.40
C ALA A 224 3.23 4.03 11.57
N GLU A 225 2.66 3.74 12.74
CA GLU A 225 2.85 4.53 13.97
C GLU A 225 4.30 4.49 14.45
N GLY A 226 4.97 3.33 14.35
CA GLY A 226 6.41 3.20 14.62
C GLY A 226 7.30 4.07 13.70
N LEU A 227 6.76 4.51 12.56
CA LEU A 227 7.37 5.47 11.62
C LEU A 227 6.87 6.92 11.81
N GLY A 228 6.04 7.19 12.82
CA GLY A 228 5.52 8.52 13.12
C GLY A 228 4.34 8.97 12.25
N ILE A 229 3.66 8.05 11.56
CA ILE A 229 2.48 8.33 10.75
C ILE A 229 1.23 8.01 11.58
N ARG A 230 0.40 9.02 11.88
CA ARG A 230 -0.89 8.80 12.55
C ARG A 230 -1.79 7.94 11.67
N THR A 231 -2.12 6.74 12.13
CA THR A 231 -2.79 5.74 11.30
C THR A 231 -4.03 5.17 11.98
N VAL A 232 -5.11 5.07 11.20
CA VAL A 232 -6.35 4.39 11.60
C VAL A 232 -6.67 3.31 10.58
N ALA A 233 -7.08 2.14 11.04
CA ALA A 233 -7.57 1.07 10.17
C ALA A 233 -9.08 0.90 10.34
N GLN A 234 -9.79 0.76 9.22
CA GLN A 234 -11.20 0.38 9.16
C GLN A 234 -11.32 -0.98 8.48
N LEU A 235 -12.05 -1.89 9.09
CA LEU A 235 -12.42 -3.15 8.46
C LEU A 235 -13.74 -2.92 7.71
N THR A 236 -13.72 -3.13 6.40
CA THR A 236 -14.89 -2.89 5.56
C THR A 236 -15.29 -4.14 4.78
N ALA A 237 -16.60 -4.35 4.66
CA ALA A 237 -17.12 -5.49 3.92
C ALA A 237 -16.86 -5.34 2.42
N MET A 238 -16.35 -6.40 1.80
CA MET A 238 -16.11 -6.53 0.35
C MET A 238 -16.70 -7.83 -0.18
N SER A 239 -17.93 -8.13 0.17
CA SER A 239 -18.70 -9.25 -0.38
C SER A 239 -19.50 -8.84 -1.62
N GLN A 240 -19.59 -7.54 -1.88
CA GLN A 240 -20.24 -6.94 -3.04
C GLN A 240 -19.39 -5.78 -3.57
N PRO A 241 -19.41 -5.52 -4.89
CA PRO A 241 -18.77 -4.33 -5.46
C PRO A 241 -19.36 -3.03 -4.90
N ILE A 242 -18.54 -1.99 -4.79
CA ILE A 242 -19.01 -0.66 -4.45
C ILE A 242 -19.71 -0.06 -5.68
N GLY A 243 -20.97 0.36 -5.51
CA GLY A 243 -21.79 0.86 -6.61
C GLY A 243 -22.22 -0.22 -7.60
N THR A 244 -22.67 0.19 -8.77
CA THR A 244 -23.34 -0.67 -9.77
C THR A 244 -22.47 -1.07 -10.97
N HIS A 245 -21.23 -0.58 -11.03
CA HIS A 245 -20.34 -0.79 -12.16
C HIS A 245 -19.10 -1.57 -11.71
N VAL A 246 -18.69 -2.56 -12.48
CA VAL A 246 -17.46 -3.35 -12.27
C VAL A 246 -16.75 -3.46 -13.60
N GLY A 247 -15.44 -3.23 -13.58
CA GLY A 247 -14.58 -3.18 -14.77
C GLY A 247 -13.91 -1.81 -14.90
N ASN A 248 -12.68 -1.77 -15.45
CA ASN A 248 -11.80 -0.60 -15.36
C ASN A 248 -12.47 0.72 -15.82
N ALA A 249 -12.84 0.83 -17.09
CA ALA A 249 -13.48 2.03 -17.63
C ALA A 249 -14.87 2.29 -17.04
N LEU A 250 -15.63 1.23 -16.74
CA LEU A 250 -16.96 1.35 -16.15
C LEU A 250 -16.91 1.90 -14.73
N GLU A 251 -15.88 1.52 -13.96
CA GLU A 251 -15.68 2.02 -12.60
C GLU A 251 -15.24 3.49 -12.61
N VAL A 252 -14.45 3.91 -13.59
CA VAL A 252 -14.11 5.33 -13.80
C VAL A 252 -15.37 6.13 -14.13
N ALA A 253 -16.18 5.68 -15.09
CA ALA A 253 -17.42 6.34 -15.44
C ALA A 253 -18.39 6.45 -14.25
N GLY A 254 -18.50 5.39 -13.45
CA GLY A 254 -19.27 5.40 -12.20
C GLY A 254 -18.74 6.40 -11.16
N SER A 255 -17.43 6.51 -11.03
CA SER A 255 -16.78 7.46 -10.12
C SER A 255 -17.02 8.92 -10.54
N ILE A 256 -16.97 9.21 -11.85
CA ILE A 256 -17.29 10.53 -12.41
C ILE A 256 -18.73 10.92 -12.06
N LYS A 257 -19.70 10.01 -12.27
CA LYS A 257 -21.11 10.26 -11.89
C LYS A 257 -21.27 10.57 -10.41
N VAL A 258 -20.55 9.85 -9.53
CA VAL A 258 -20.58 10.14 -8.08
C VAL A 258 -20.09 11.56 -7.81
N MET A 259 -18.97 11.97 -8.42
CA MET A 259 -18.45 13.33 -8.25
C MET A 259 -19.36 14.43 -8.83
N GLN A 260 -20.24 14.07 -9.78
CA GLN A 260 -21.29 14.94 -10.31
C GLN A 260 -22.58 14.94 -9.47
N GLY A 261 -22.63 14.16 -8.39
CA GLY A 261 -23.81 14.02 -7.53
C GLY A 261 -24.85 13.01 -8.03
N GLU A 262 -24.54 12.21 -9.06
CA GLU A 262 -25.45 11.24 -9.70
C GLU A 262 -25.13 9.79 -9.27
N GLY A 263 -24.34 9.60 -8.22
CA GLY A 263 -23.90 8.28 -7.78
C GLY A 263 -24.96 7.45 -7.06
N SER A 264 -24.77 6.13 -7.03
CA SER A 264 -25.60 5.24 -6.21
C SER A 264 -25.40 5.50 -4.72
N VAL A 265 -26.45 5.28 -3.92
CA VAL A 265 -26.42 5.44 -2.45
C VAL A 265 -25.31 4.60 -1.82
N SER A 266 -25.07 3.39 -2.30
CA SER A 266 -24.00 2.51 -1.80
C SER A 266 -22.58 3.05 -2.02
N TYR A 267 -22.42 4.00 -2.94
CA TYR A 267 -21.13 4.62 -3.22
C TYR A 267 -20.98 5.98 -2.55
N THR A 268 -22.07 6.77 -2.48
CA THR A 268 -22.06 8.10 -1.84
C THR A 268 -22.18 8.02 -0.32
N HIS A 269 -22.76 6.94 0.22
CA HIS A 269 -22.97 6.70 1.65
C HIS A 269 -22.31 5.41 2.07
N LEU A 270 -20.99 5.30 1.92
CA LEU A 270 -20.24 4.16 2.43
C LEU A 270 -20.42 4.09 3.95
N ARG A 271 -21.23 3.14 4.36
CA ARG A 271 -21.28 2.74 5.76
C ARG A 271 -20.12 1.75 5.96
N ALA A 272 -19.09 2.20 6.65
CA ALA A 272 -18.18 1.29 7.31
C ALA A 272 -19.02 0.42 8.26
N HIS A 273 -19.04 -0.87 8.08
CA HIS A 273 -19.43 -1.78 9.15
C HIS A 273 -18.25 -1.80 10.10
N GLU A 274 -18.34 -0.91 11.08
CA GLU A 274 -17.24 -0.45 11.87
C GLU A 274 -16.78 -1.46 12.91
N THR A 275 -15.51 -1.72 12.89
CA THR A 275 -14.73 -1.74 14.11
C THR A 275 -13.48 -0.90 13.82
N SER A 276 -13.41 0.31 14.38
CA SER A 276 -12.14 1.00 14.52
C SER A 276 -11.26 0.15 15.43
N ILE A 277 -10.03 -0.07 15.02
CA ILE A 277 -9.03 -0.70 15.87
C ILE A 277 -8.18 0.47 16.36
N ASP A 278 -8.39 0.87 17.60
CA ASP A 278 -7.53 1.79 18.34
C ASP A 278 -6.23 1.10 18.75
#